data_7010086cc35769bf7e009ef6a626628a
#
_entry.id   7010086cc35769bf7e009ef6a626628a
#
_cell.length_a   1.000
_cell.length_b   1.000
_cell.length_c   1.000
_cell.angle_alpha   90.00
_cell.angle_beta   90.00
_cell.angle_gamma   90.00
#
_symmetry.space_group_name_H-M   'P 1'
#
loop_
_entity.id
_entity.type
_entity.pdbx_description
1 polymer ?
#
loop_
_entity_poly.entity_id
_entity_poly.type
_entity_poly.pdbx_seq_one_letter_code
_entity_poly.pdbx_strand_id
1 'polypeptide(L)'
;MKQVITKNNFSAGELSPTLYTRTDIQQYGNGAKTLKNVIPLVEGGVRKRPGTLYLSEQVSAVRLIPFVVNSSKTYVLVFKPNLVQVIDTNTMTSVVDLVSPYTANQINDIQYVQYRYEMYLTHEGVNVHRLMCDSSFANWTLSEFIFTHAPTDSENARFPFRKGKPSRKDIGAIVSFTLDAFNAWVSTQSYLTGDVITYSGQYYVALRDNQNKQPNTNAQDWAVATGSAINGFTASDIGSFIEVNGGIIKITQYINANQVNGEILKKLDADILAIERSWGILPPAFNVTNGYPRCCTYYKQRLVLSNTKKAPNKIWFSAVGGNGNFLETTEDGDAFSIVSASGLSNSILFLEAQRGVVCLTSGGEYMVDSEGALTPTTVNINEHSAYGAYPVTRPERVGNELLFVQRGGERVRALTYRYEVDGLVSPEVSSLSSHIGEIHRSEERRV
;
A
#
# COMPACT_ATOMS: atom_id res chain seq x y z
N MET A 1 -57.50 35.34 4.98
CA MET A 1 -56.93 34.89 3.68
C MET A 1 -55.90 33.82 3.94
N LYS A 2 -56.07 32.65 3.35
CA LYS A 2 -55.05 31.57 3.44
C LYS A 2 -53.97 31.88 2.42
N GLN A 3 -52.80 32.28 2.85
CA GLN A 3 -51.66 32.52 1.95
C GLN A 3 -51.12 31.19 1.49
N VAL A 4 -51.20 30.87 0.19
CA VAL A 4 -50.62 29.66 -0.39
C VAL A 4 -49.19 30.01 -0.83
N ILE A 5 -48.22 29.43 -0.14
CA ILE A 5 -46.81 29.54 -0.52
C ILE A 5 -46.51 28.36 -1.44
N THR A 6 -46.21 28.63 -2.70
CA THR A 6 -45.79 27.61 -3.67
C THR A 6 -44.28 27.48 -3.59
N LYS A 7 -43.79 26.25 -3.40
CA LYS A 7 -42.38 25.91 -3.41
C LYS A 7 -42.10 25.01 -4.63
N ASN A 8 -41.24 25.47 -5.53
CA ASN A 8 -40.92 24.79 -6.80
C ASN A 8 -39.42 24.55 -7.00
N ASN A 9 -38.60 24.88 -5.99
CA ASN A 9 -37.15 24.67 -6.02
C ASN A 9 -36.70 23.87 -4.80
N PHE A 10 -35.97 22.77 -5.02
CA PHE A 10 -35.44 21.83 -4.03
C PHE A 10 -33.93 21.59 -4.24
N SER A 11 -33.25 22.51 -4.94
CA SER A 11 -31.82 22.34 -5.28
C SER A 11 -30.88 22.27 -4.08
N ALA A 12 -31.30 22.81 -2.92
CA ALA A 12 -30.53 22.69 -1.67
C ALA A 12 -30.69 21.33 -0.97
N GLY A 13 -31.55 20.44 -1.50
CA GLY A 13 -31.74 19.11 -0.95
C GLY A 13 -32.49 19.06 0.37
N GLU A 14 -32.31 18.00 1.14
CA GLU A 14 -32.85 17.83 2.49
C GLU A 14 -32.02 18.60 3.51
N LEU A 15 -32.65 19.47 4.29
CA LEU A 15 -31.97 20.30 5.28
C LEU A 15 -31.92 19.64 6.66
N SER A 16 -30.81 19.80 7.35
CA SER A 16 -30.66 19.35 8.74
C SER A 16 -31.72 19.98 9.65
N PRO A 17 -32.25 19.24 10.64
CA PRO A 17 -33.16 19.76 11.65
C PRO A 17 -32.66 21.04 12.36
N THR A 18 -31.35 21.18 12.50
CA THR A 18 -30.71 22.38 13.08
C THR A 18 -30.94 23.65 12.26
N LEU A 19 -31.33 23.51 10.99
CA LEU A 19 -31.55 24.64 10.06
C LEU A 19 -33.04 24.96 9.87
N TYR A 20 -33.99 24.31 10.52
CA TYR A 20 -35.42 24.47 10.25
C TYR A 20 -35.97 25.86 10.58
N THR A 21 -35.30 26.67 11.38
CA THR A 21 -35.68 28.02 11.71
C THR A 21 -34.80 29.09 11.08
N ARG A 22 -33.79 28.69 10.33
CA ARG A 22 -32.79 29.57 9.72
C ARG A 22 -33.29 30.13 8.38
N THR A 23 -34.28 31.02 8.45
CA THR A 23 -34.85 31.72 7.29
C THR A 23 -33.89 32.78 6.69
N ASP A 24 -32.81 33.07 7.39
CA ASP A 24 -31.75 34.02 7.01
C ASP A 24 -30.78 33.42 5.98
N ILE A 25 -30.70 32.10 5.86
CA ILE A 25 -29.83 31.46 4.87
C ILE A 25 -30.54 31.27 3.52
N GLN A 26 -29.85 31.61 2.42
CA GLN A 26 -30.40 31.53 1.08
C GLN A 26 -30.93 30.13 0.73
N GLN A 27 -30.24 29.08 1.18
CA GLN A 27 -30.56 27.66 0.92
C GLN A 27 -31.87 27.22 1.58
N TYR A 28 -32.32 27.92 2.63
CA TYR A 28 -33.58 27.58 3.33
C TYR A 28 -34.78 27.64 2.38
N GLY A 29 -34.85 28.64 1.52
CA GLY A 29 -35.90 28.76 0.51
C GLY A 29 -35.95 27.64 -0.50
N ASN A 30 -34.81 27.04 -0.81
CA ASN A 30 -34.60 26.03 -1.84
C ASN A 30 -34.40 24.60 -1.26
N GLY A 31 -34.51 24.42 0.05
CA GLY A 31 -34.38 23.12 0.71
C GLY A 31 -35.71 22.48 1.06
N ALA A 32 -35.72 21.23 1.45
CA ALA A 32 -36.88 20.49 1.94
C ALA A 32 -36.61 19.90 3.33
N LYS A 33 -37.69 19.68 4.10
CA LYS A 33 -37.60 19.02 5.40
C LYS A 33 -37.29 17.53 5.25
N THR A 34 -37.82 16.92 4.19
CA THR A 34 -37.65 15.47 3.92
C THR A 34 -37.76 15.23 2.43
N LEU A 35 -36.78 14.49 1.87
CA LEU A 35 -36.75 14.06 0.48
C LEU A 35 -36.55 12.54 0.45
N LYS A 36 -37.62 11.75 0.34
CA LYS A 36 -37.54 10.28 0.27
C LYS A 36 -37.88 9.79 -1.12
N ASN A 37 -37.07 8.87 -1.65
CA ASN A 37 -37.26 8.26 -2.98
C ASN A 37 -37.36 9.25 -4.14
N VAL A 38 -36.72 10.42 -4.00
CA VAL A 38 -36.60 11.45 -5.04
C VAL A 38 -35.17 11.88 -5.20
N ILE A 39 -34.81 12.35 -6.38
CA ILE A 39 -33.51 12.92 -6.72
C ILE A 39 -33.74 14.38 -7.04
N PRO A 40 -33.14 15.31 -6.25
CA PRO A 40 -33.15 16.74 -6.56
C PRO A 40 -32.42 16.98 -7.90
N LEU A 41 -32.98 17.86 -8.72
CA LEU A 41 -32.38 18.28 -9.99
C LEU A 41 -31.71 19.65 -9.79
N VAL A 42 -30.67 19.90 -10.56
CA VAL A 42 -29.93 21.18 -10.52
C VAL A 42 -30.83 22.35 -10.88
N GLU A 43 -31.81 22.13 -11.75
CA GLU A 43 -32.81 23.12 -12.19
C GLU A 43 -33.86 23.43 -11.10
N GLY A 44 -33.82 22.77 -9.97
CA GLY A 44 -34.69 23.00 -8.81
C GLY A 44 -35.82 22.00 -8.65
N GLY A 45 -36.19 21.27 -9.69
CA GLY A 45 -37.22 20.22 -9.60
C GLY A 45 -36.75 18.97 -8.86
N VAL A 46 -37.64 17.99 -8.70
CA VAL A 46 -37.33 16.67 -8.18
C VAL A 46 -37.79 15.59 -9.15
N ARG A 47 -37.00 14.55 -9.28
CA ARG A 47 -37.35 13.36 -10.09
C ARG A 47 -37.53 12.17 -9.15
N LYS A 48 -38.53 11.34 -9.42
CA LYS A 48 -38.70 10.06 -8.70
C LYS A 48 -37.48 9.18 -8.92
N ARG A 49 -36.99 8.55 -7.87
CA ARG A 49 -35.93 7.56 -7.97
C ARG A 49 -36.35 6.40 -8.88
N PRO A 50 -35.49 5.92 -9.77
CA PRO A 50 -35.79 4.71 -10.55
C PRO A 50 -36.08 3.52 -9.64
N GLY A 51 -36.87 2.58 -10.13
CA GLY A 51 -37.07 1.30 -9.46
C GLY A 51 -35.79 0.47 -9.40
N THR A 52 -35.81 -0.55 -8.58
CA THR A 52 -34.74 -1.57 -8.50
C THR A 52 -35.24 -2.87 -9.10
N LEU A 53 -34.37 -3.57 -9.82
CA LEU A 53 -34.63 -4.91 -10.33
C LEU A 53 -33.97 -5.92 -9.37
N TYR A 54 -34.77 -6.88 -8.89
CA TYR A 54 -34.22 -8.01 -8.15
C TYR A 54 -33.48 -8.95 -9.09
N LEU A 55 -32.25 -9.30 -8.79
CA LEU A 55 -31.42 -10.21 -9.57
C LEU A 55 -31.30 -11.57 -8.90
N SER A 56 -30.83 -11.61 -7.66
CA SER A 56 -30.64 -12.83 -6.90
C SER A 56 -30.47 -12.54 -5.41
N GLU A 57 -30.76 -13.53 -4.58
CA GLU A 57 -30.46 -13.52 -3.16
C GLU A 57 -29.05 -14.08 -2.91
N GLN A 58 -28.33 -13.48 -1.98
CA GLN A 58 -27.03 -13.95 -1.52
C GLN A 58 -27.12 -14.34 -0.04
N VAL A 59 -26.76 -15.57 0.28
CA VAL A 59 -26.91 -16.16 1.62
C VAL A 59 -25.76 -15.81 2.55
N SER A 60 -24.66 -15.23 2.03
CA SER A 60 -23.45 -14.89 2.79
C SER A 60 -23.10 -13.41 2.66
N ALA A 61 -22.15 -12.95 3.45
CA ALA A 61 -21.54 -11.63 3.26
C ALA A 61 -21.07 -11.48 1.82
N VAL A 62 -21.41 -10.36 1.18
CA VAL A 62 -21.01 -10.06 -0.20
C VAL A 62 -20.52 -8.65 -0.34
N ARG A 63 -19.56 -8.47 -1.26
CA ARG A 63 -19.13 -7.17 -1.73
C ARG A 63 -19.13 -7.14 -3.26
N LEU A 64 -19.71 -6.09 -3.81
CA LEU A 64 -19.75 -5.87 -5.24
C LEU A 64 -18.62 -4.94 -5.68
N ILE A 65 -17.84 -5.37 -6.66
CA ILE A 65 -16.76 -4.56 -7.24
C ILE A 65 -17.00 -4.48 -8.75
N PRO A 66 -17.05 -3.27 -9.34
CA PRO A 66 -17.20 -3.13 -10.78
C PRO A 66 -15.89 -3.50 -11.49
N PHE A 67 -16.01 -4.16 -12.64
CA PHE A 67 -14.91 -4.39 -13.57
C PHE A 67 -15.32 -3.86 -14.95
N VAL A 68 -14.77 -2.72 -15.33
CA VAL A 68 -15.18 -1.98 -16.52
C VAL A 68 -14.11 -2.11 -17.60
N VAL A 69 -14.42 -2.79 -18.68
CA VAL A 69 -13.53 -2.92 -19.84
C VAL A 69 -13.69 -1.73 -20.77
N ASN A 70 -14.93 -1.44 -21.14
CA ASN A 70 -15.33 -0.30 -21.94
C ASN A 70 -16.82 0.00 -21.73
N SER A 71 -17.37 0.96 -22.47
CA SER A 71 -18.77 1.38 -22.31
C SER A 71 -19.82 0.29 -22.64
N SER A 72 -19.45 -0.74 -23.38
CA SER A 72 -20.35 -1.84 -23.78
C SER A 72 -20.05 -3.17 -23.07
N LYS A 73 -18.92 -3.27 -22.41
CA LYS A 73 -18.48 -4.47 -21.68
C LYS A 73 -18.13 -4.13 -20.25
N THR A 74 -19.07 -4.44 -19.38
CA THR A 74 -18.92 -4.25 -17.93
C THR A 74 -19.31 -5.52 -17.19
N TYR A 75 -18.67 -5.76 -16.08
CA TYR A 75 -18.90 -6.91 -15.21
C TYR A 75 -19.04 -6.46 -13.77
N VAL A 76 -19.74 -7.24 -12.97
CA VAL A 76 -19.77 -7.10 -11.52
C VAL A 76 -19.11 -8.32 -10.91
N LEU A 77 -18.09 -8.06 -10.12
CA LEU A 77 -17.42 -9.08 -9.31
C LEU A 77 -18.14 -9.18 -7.97
N VAL A 78 -18.77 -10.32 -7.71
CA VAL A 78 -19.47 -10.61 -6.46
C VAL A 78 -18.53 -11.41 -5.56
N PHE A 79 -17.84 -10.70 -4.66
CA PHE A 79 -16.99 -11.33 -3.67
C PHE A 79 -17.82 -11.95 -2.57
N LYS A 80 -17.62 -13.24 -2.35
CA LYS A 80 -18.19 -14.07 -1.26
C LYS A 80 -17.04 -14.68 -0.48
N PRO A 81 -17.25 -15.23 0.71
CA PRO A 81 -16.19 -15.94 1.43
C PRO A 81 -15.57 -17.04 0.55
N ASN A 82 -14.26 -16.92 0.29
CA ASN A 82 -13.44 -17.83 -0.52
C ASN A 82 -13.87 -18.00 -1.99
N LEU A 83 -14.70 -17.10 -2.51
CA LEU A 83 -15.25 -17.19 -3.88
C LEU A 83 -15.41 -15.79 -4.49
N VAL A 84 -15.14 -15.66 -5.78
CA VAL A 84 -15.53 -14.50 -6.60
C VAL A 84 -16.35 -14.98 -7.78
N GLN A 85 -17.56 -14.50 -7.90
CA GLN A 85 -18.42 -14.74 -9.04
C GLN A 85 -18.35 -13.53 -9.99
N VAL A 86 -18.10 -13.80 -11.26
CA VAL A 86 -18.07 -12.76 -12.32
C VAL A 86 -19.42 -12.76 -13.03
N ILE A 87 -20.13 -11.64 -13.00
CA ILE A 87 -21.44 -11.47 -13.65
C ILE A 87 -21.31 -10.45 -14.80
N ASP A 88 -21.72 -10.85 -15.99
CA ASP A 88 -21.85 -9.92 -17.14
C ASP A 88 -23.09 -9.04 -16.94
N THR A 89 -22.92 -7.71 -16.92
CA THR A 89 -24.02 -6.77 -16.67
C THR A 89 -25.02 -6.66 -17.83
N ASN A 90 -24.66 -7.09 -19.04
CA ASN A 90 -25.56 -7.06 -20.18
C ASN A 90 -26.52 -8.25 -20.20
N THR A 91 -26.04 -9.43 -19.85
CA THR A 91 -26.83 -10.66 -19.81
C THR A 91 -27.39 -10.98 -18.43
N MET A 92 -26.84 -10.33 -17.40
CA MET A 92 -27.14 -10.60 -15.97
C MET A 92 -26.92 -12.06 -15.57
N THR A 93 -25.97 -12.72 -16.23
CA THR A 93 -25.61 -14.12 -15.97
C THR A 93 -24.20 -14.25 -15.45
N SER A 94 -23.96 -15.30 -14.66
CA SER A 94 -22.62 -15.66 -14.20
C SER A 94 -21.79 -16.15 -15.40
N VAL A 95 -20.60 -15.59 -15.54
CA VAL A 95 -19.58 -16.00 -16.53
C VAL A 95 -18.71 -17.11 -15.95
N VAL A 96 -18.22 -16.93 -14.73
CA VAL A 96 -17.32 -17.85 -14.05
C VAL A 96 -17.32 -17.63 -12.55
N ASP A 97 -17.05 -18.68 -11.81
CA ASP A 97 -16.78 -18.65 -10.37
C ASP A 97 -15.29 -18.97 -10.14
N LEU A 98 -14.60 -18.12 -9.40
CA LEU A 98 -13.17 -18.23 -9.12
C LEU A 98 -12.95 -18.43 -7.62
N VAL A 99 -12.01 -19.31 -7.26
CA VAL A 99 -11.56 -19.46 -5.87
C VAL A 99 -10.85 -18.19 -5.42
N SER A 100 -11.18 -17.71 -4.22
CA SER A 100 -10.66 -16.48 -3.65
C SER A 100 -10.01 -16.75 -2.28
N PRO A 101 -8.91 -16.07 -1.93
CA PRO A 101 -8.27 -16.24 -0.63
C PRO A 101 -8.98 -15.47 0.50
N TYR A 102 -9.97 -14.62 0.18
CA TYR A 102 -10.57 -13.70 1.14
C TYR A 102 -11.70 -14.33 1.92
N THR A 103 -11.63 -14.23 3.24
CA THR A 103 -12.68 -14.70 4.19
C THR A 103 -13.81 -13.67 4.32
N ALA A 104 -14.90 -14.04 5.00
CA ALA A 104 -16.06 -13.17 5.23
C ALA A 104 -15.69 -11.81 5.88
N ASN A 105 -14.71 -11.81 6.80
CA ASN A 105 -14.28 -10.60 7.50
C ASN A 105 -13.35 -9.71 6.65
N GLN A 106 -12.78 -10.26 5.59
CA GLN A 106 -11.78 -9.57 4.76
C GLN A 106 -12.36 -8.93 3.50
N ILE A 107 -13.47 -9.46 2.98
CA ILE A 107 -14.02 -9.01 1.69
C ILE A 107 -14.39 -7.53 1.66
N ASN A 108 -14.80 -6.95 2.79
CA ASN A 108 -15.17 -5.54 2.87
C ASN A 108 -13.94 -4.60 2.88
N ASP A 109 -12.79 -5.10 3.31
CA ASP A 109 -11.56 -4.31 3.43
C ASP A 109 -10.65 -4.42 2.20
N ILE A 110 -11.01 -5.25 1.20
CA ILE A 110 -10.27 -5.36 -0.06
C ILE A 110 -10.21 -3.99 -0.72
N GLN A 111 -9.03 -3.51 -1.05
CA GLN A 111 -8.85 -2.40 -1.95
C GLN A 111 -8.39 -2.90 -3.31
N TYR A 112 -8.70 -2.14 -4.34
CA TYR A 112 -8.47 -2.58 -5.71
C TYR A 112 -8.18 -1.41 -6.63
N VAL A 113 -7.42 -1.70 -7.66
CA VAL A 113 -7.23 -0.81 -8.81
C VAL A 113 -7.29 -1.64 -10.09
N GLN A 114 -8.05 -1.16 -11.06
CA GLN A 114 -8.12 -1.78 -12.37
C GLN A 114 -7.19 -1.07 -13.36
N TYR A 115 -6.43 -1.86 -14.11
CA TYR A 115 -5.65 -1.40 -15.24
C TYR A 115 -5.94 -2.30 -16.46
N ARG A 116 -6.67 -1.79 -17.45
CA ARG A 116 -7.13 -2.54 -18.62
C ARG A 116 -7.91 -3.81 -18.25
N TYR A 117 -7.36 -4.98 -18.57
CA TYR A 117 -7.95 -6.30 -18.34
C TYR A 117 -7.49 -6.94 -17.02
N GLU A 118 -6.76 -6.20 -16.21
CA GLU A 118 -6.21 -6.65 -14.94
C GLU A 118 -6.75 -5.80 -13.79
N MET A 119 -7.01 -6.43 -12.67
CA MET A 119 -7.34 -5.76 -11.42
C MET A 119 -6.42 -6.28 -10.32
N TYR A 120 -5.72 -5.37 -9.68
CA TYR A 120 -4.89 -5.67 -8.51
C TYR A 120 -5.74 -5.51 -7.26
N LEU A 121 -5.69 -6.52 -6.40
CA LEU A 121 -6.45 -6.60 -5.16
C LEU A 121 -5.46 -6.61 -3.99
N THR A 122 -5.69 -5.75 -3.02
CA THR A 122 -4.85 -5.62 -1.83
C THR A 122 -5.67 -5.74 -0.56
N HIS A 123 -5.06 -6.35 0.46
CA HIS A 123 -5.59 -6.48 1.81
C HIS A 123 -4.43 -6.70 2.78
N GLU A 124 -4.44 -6.09 3.96
CA GLU A 124 -3.32 -6.12 4.93
C GLU A 124 -2.90 -7.53 5.40
N GLY A 125 -3.80 -8.49 5.36
CA GLY A 125 -3.57 -9.88 5.81
C GLY A 125 -3.45 -10.91 4.68
N VAL A 126 -3.45 -10.49 3.40
CA VAL A 126 -3.41 -11.39 2.25
C VAL A 126 -2.43 -10.86 1.21
N ASN A 127 -1.63 -11.73 0.60
CA ASN A 127 -0.75 -11.38 -0.51
C ASN A 127 -1.52 -10.60 -1.58
N VAL A 128 -0.82 -9.72 -2.31
CA VAL A 128 -1.41 -9.04 -3.45
C VAL A 128 -1.91 -10.07 -4.46
N HIS A 129 -3.15 -9.95 -4.89
CA HIS A 129 -3.74 -10.81 -5.91
C HIS A 129 -4.02 -10.03 -7.17
N ARG A 130 -3.98 -10.74 -8.28
CA ARG A 130 -4.33 -10.21 -9.59
C ARG A 130 -5.47 -11.02 -10.18
N LEU A 131 -6.58 -10.33 -10.45
CA LEU A 131 -7.66 -10.84 -11.27
C LEU A 131 -7.46 -10.32 -12.68
N MET A 132 -7.53 -11.19 -13.67
CA MET A 132 -7.42 -10.77 -15.07
C MET A 132 -8.33 -11.60 -15.96
N CYS A 133 -8.73 -11.00 -17.08
CA CYS A 133 -9.41 -11.68 -18.19
C CYS A 133 -8.58 -11.55 -19.46
N ASP A 134 -8.76 -12.50 -20.36
CA ASP A 134 -8.18 -12.42 -21.71
C ASP A 134 -8.95 -11.42 -22.62
N SER A 135 -8.43 -11.18 -23.80
CA SER A 135 -9.05 -10.28 -24.77
C SER A 135 -10.39 -10.78 -25.32
N SER A 136 -10.72 -12.06 -25.14
CA SER A 136 -12.01 -12.66 -25.51
C SER A 136 -13.05 -12.56 -24.38
N PHE A 137 -12.64 -12.21 -23.18
CA PHE A 137 -13.46 -12.17 -21.95
C PHE A 137 -14.04 -13.52 -21.53
N ALA A 138 -13.51 -14.61 -22.08
CA ALA A 138 -13.95 -15.96 -21.76
C ALA A 138 -13.12 -16.60 -20.62
N ASN A 139 -11.84 -16.27 -20.55
CA ASN A 139 -10.94 -16.85 -19.58
C ASN A 139 -10.62 -15.83 -18.49
N TRP A 140 -11.02 -16.16 -17.27
CA TRP A 140 -10.78 -15.35 -16.08
C TRP A 140 -9.88 -16.11 -15.10
N THR A 141 -8.96 -15.41 -14.50
CA THR A 141 -8.07 -15.98 -13.48
C THR A 141 -7.94 -15.03 -12.30
N LEU A 142 -7.94 -15.60 -11.10
CA LEU A 142 -7.55 -14.92 -9.86
C LEU A 142 -6.39 -15.69 -9.25
N SER A 143 -5.24 -15.05 -9.15
CA SER A 143 -4.02 -15.68 -8.63
C SER A 143 -3.24 -14.71 -7.77
N GLU A 144 -2.36 -15.24 -6.93
CA GLU A 144 -1.36 -14.43 -6.25
C GLU A 144 -0.52 -13.67 -7.28
N PHE A 145 -0.29 -12.38 -7.02
CA PHE A 145 0.56 -11.55 -7.86
C PHE A 145 2.03 -11.82 -7.56
N ILE A 146 2.72 -12.41 -8.52
CA ILE A 146 4.14 -12.71 -8.39
C ILE A 146 4.95 -11.48 -8.80
N PHE A 147 5.66 -10.90 -7.85
CA PHE A 147 6.59 -9.81 -8.11
C PHE A 147 7.82 -10.34 -8.86
N THR A 148 8.17 -9.71 -9.96
CA THR A 148 9.45 -9.94 -10.65
C THR A 148 10.60 -9.58 -9.70
N HIS A 149 10.47 -8.41 -9.06
CA HIS A 149 11.34 -7.95 -7.99
C HIS A 149 10.45 -7.35 -6.89
N ALA A 150 10.30 -8.07 -5.78
CA ALA A 150 9.49 -7.59 -4.65
C ALA A 150 10.15 -6.35 -4.01
N PRO A 151 9.35 -5.42 -3.45
CA PRO A 151 9.90 -4.34 -2.65
C PRO A 151 10.70 -4.91 -1.48
N THR A 152 11.80 -4.26 -1.14
CA THR A 152 12.64 -4.66 -0.01
C THR A 152 12.33 -3.85 1.23
N ASP A 153 12.55 -4.47 2.37
CA ASP A 153 12.58 -3.78 3.66
C ASP A 153 13.95 -3.09 3.84
N SER A 154 14.10 -2.31 4.92
CA SER A 154 15.40 -1.76 5.28
C SER A 154 16.42 -2.86 5.50
N GLU A 155 17.69 -2.54 5.27
CA GLU A 155 18.80 -3.45 5.43
C GLU A 155 18.72 -4.18 6.78
N ASN A 156 18.87 -5.49 6.73
CA ASN A 156 18.92 -6.33 7.90
C ASN A 156 20.38 -6.42 8.40
N ALA A 157 20.65 -5.84 9.55
CA ALA A 157 21.95 -5.90 10.22
C ALA A 157 22.31 -7.32 10.78
N ARG A 158 21.73 -8.39 10.21
CA ARG A 158 21.97 -9.77 10.70
C ARG A 158 23.42 -10.23 10.56
N PHE A 159 24.15 -9.68 9.61
CA PHE A 159 25.54 -10.03 9.33
C PHE A 159 26.53 -8.85 9.47
N PRO A 160 26.40 -8.00 10.46
CA PRO A 160 27.23 -6.76 10.53
C PRO A 160 28.72 -7.06 10.70
N PHE A 161 29.09 -8.26 11.16
CA PHE A 161 30.46 -8.66 11.47
C PHE A 161 30.98 -9.80 10.58
N ARG A 162 30.30 -10.08 9.48
CA ARG A 162 30.70 -11.09 8.51
C ARG A 162 31.17 -10.45 7.22
N LYS A 163 32.20 -11.01 6.63
CA LYS A 163 32.61 -10.70 5.27
C LYS A 163 31.89 -11.61 4.29
N GLY A 164 31.58 -11.10 3.11
CA GLY A 164 30.88 -11.84 2.08
C GLY A 164 31.52 -11.67 0.70
N LYS A 165 31.61 -12.73 -0.06
CA LYS A 165 32.24 -12.72 -1.39
C LYS A 165 31.28 -13.25 -2.46
N PRO A 166 30.94 -12.43 -3.45
CA PRO A 166 30.30 -12.90 -4.68
C PRO A 166 31.30 -13.58 -5.60
N SER A 167 30.90 -14.60 -6.33
CA SER A 167 31.74 -15.30 -7.29
C SER A 167 31.78 -14.67 -8.68
N ARG A 168 30.86 -13.72 -8.98
CA ARG A 168 30.71 -13.03 -10.27
C ARG A 168 30.09 -11.65 -10.04
N LYS A 169 30.12 -10.79 -11.06
CA LYS A 169 29.64 -9.40 -10.99
C LYS A 169 28.63 -8.98 -12.05
N ASP A 170 28.41 -9.79 -13.10
CA ASP A 170 27.64 -9.36 -14.27
C ASP A 170 26.14 -9.70 -14.15
N ILE A 171 25.29 -8.82 -14.65
CA ILE A 171 23.81 -8.95 -14.59
C ILE A 171 23.35 -10.26 -15.23
N GLY A 172 22.34 -10.90 -14.64
CA GLY A 172 21.75 -12.15 -15.10
C GLY A 172 22.61 -13.38 -14.84
N ALA A 173 23.83 -13.22 -14.32
CA ALA A 173 24.67 -14.35 -13.98
C ALA A 173 24.19 -15.03 -12.68
N ILE A 174 24.23 -16.36 -12.67
CA ILE A 174 24.08 -17.11 -11.42
C ILE A 174 25.38 -16.94 -10.63
N VAL A 175 25.25 -16.45 -9.43
CA VAL A 175 26.34 -16.13 -8.51
C VAL A 175 26.24 -16.98 -7.27
N SER A 176 27.38 -17.48 -6.78
CA SER A 176 27.50 -18.01 -5.44
C SER A 176 27.97 -16.87 -4.52
N PHE A 177 27.25 -16.62 -3.45
CA PHE A 177 27.66 -15.67 -2.40
C PHE A 177 28.05 -16.45 -1.16
N THR A 178 29.30 -16.27 -0.75
CA THR A 178 29.90 -17.06 0.34
C THR A 178 30.33 -16.16 1.48
N LEU A 179 29.93 -16.50 2.69
CA LEU A 179 30.40 -15.87 3.93
C LEU A 179 31.82 -16.38 4.27
N ASP A 180 32.69 -15.48 4.62
CA ASP A 180 34.01 -15.83 5.11
C ASP A 180 33.97 -16.39 6.54
N ALA A 181 34.97 -17.18 6.91
CA ALA A 181 35.12 -17.65 8.27
C ALA A 181 35.48 -16.49 9.22
N PHE A 182 35.07 -16.60 10.48
CA PHE A 182 35.50 -15.63 11.49
C PHE A 182 37.00 -15.77 11.74
N ASN A 183 37.66 -14.61 11.85
CA ASN A 183 39.10 -14.56 12.16
C ASN A 183 39.37 -15.13 13.52
N ALA A 184 40.53 -15.80 13.70
CA ALA A 184 41.02 -16.15 15.01
C ALA A 184 41.52 -14.90 15.76
N TRP A 185 41.38 -14.89 17.07
CA TRP A 185 41.93 -13.81 17.87
C TRP A 185 43.47 -13.74 17.74
N VAL A 186 43.97 -12.53 17.62
CA VAL A 186 45.42 -12.22 17.53
C VAL A 186 45.76 -11.10 18.50
N SER A 187 46.74 -11.29 19.36
CA SER A 187 47.11 -10.33 20.41
C SER A 187 47.54 -8.95 19.89
N THR A 188 48.11 -8.88 18.70
CA THR A 188 48.59 -7.64 18.09
C THR A 188 47.51 -6.86 17.33
N GLN A 189 46.36 -7.45 17.09
CA GLN A 189 45.25 -6.81 16.36
C GLN A 189 44.39 -5.99 17.31
N SER A 190 43.94 -4.83 16.82
CA SER A 190 42.89 -4.04 17.47
C SER A 190 41.53 -4.52 17.02
N TYR A 191 40.59 -4.59 17.94
CA TYR A 191 39.20 -4.99 17.71
C TYR A 191 38.27 -3.86 18.10
N LEU A 192 37.27 -3.63 17.27
CA LEU A 192 36.25 -2.64 17.53
C LEU A 192 35.05 -3.30 18.22
N THR A 193 34.27 -2.51 18.92
CA THR A 193 33.01 -2.93 19.54
C THR A 193 32.12 -3.64 18.49
N GLY A 194 31.75 -4.90 18.80
CA GLY A 194 30.93 -5.73 17.94
C GLY A 194 31.71 -6.69 17.04
N ASP A 195 33.01 -6.57 16.92
CA ASP A 195 33.82 -7.55 16.15
C ASP A 195 33.64 -8.96 16.72
N VAL A 196 33.47 -9.94 15.85
CA VAL A 196 33.33 -11.33 16.22
C VAL A 196 34.56 -12.11 15.74
N ILE A 197 35.12 -12.87 16.69
CA ILE A 197 36.33 -13.67 16.48
C ILE A 197 36.16 -15.09 17.01
N THR A 198 37.06 -15.99 16.66
CA THR A 198 37.19 -17.31 17.25
C THR A 198 38.39 -17.38 18.20
N TYR A 199 38.20 -18.00 19.35
CA TYR A 199 39.27 -18.32 20.26
C TYR A 199 38.99 -19.63 21.01
N SER A 200 39.91 -20.56 21.00
CA SER A 200 39.77 -21.87 21.62
C SER A 200 38.48 -22.61 21.29
N GLY A 201 38.05 -22.54 20.04
CA GLY A 201 36.83 -23.22 19.53
C GLY A 201 35.49 -22.53 19.87
N GLN A 202 35.55 -21.37 20.53
CA GLN A 202 34.37 -20.55 20.85
C GLN A 202 34.38 -19.26 20.05
N TYR A 203 33.16 -18.69 19.81
CA TYR A 203 32.98 -17.38 19.22
C TYR A 203 32.84 -16.33 20.32
N TYR A 204 33.50 -15.19 20.13
CA TYR A 204 33.47 -14.06 21.07
C TYR A 204 33.12 -12.79 20.31
N VAL A 205 32.33 -11.91 20.93
CA VAL A 205 32.03 -10.57 20.45
C VAL A 205 32.68 -9.52 21.32
N ALA A 206 33.36 -8.55 20.74
CA ALA A 206 33.94 -7.43 21.45
C ALA A 206 32.85 -6.51 21.99
N LEU A 207 32.84 -6.29 23.33
CA LEU A 207 31.91 -5.41 24.03
C LEU A 207 32.33 -3.95 23.96
N ARG A 208 33.61 -3.71 23.72
CA ARG A 208 34.22 -2.40 23.53
C ARG A 208 35.51 -2.53 22.72
N ASP A 209 35.98 -1.42 22.22
CA ASP A 209 37.23 -1.36 21.47
C ASP A 209 38.37 -1.84 22.38
N ASN A 210 39.18 -2.79 21.89
CA ASN A 210 40.23 -3.40 22.67
C ASN A 210 41.40 -3.89 21.80
N GLN A 211 42.56 -4.08 22.44
CA GLN A 211 43.74 -4.72 21.85
C GLN A 211 44.44 -5.52 22.92
N ASN A 212 45.03 -6.63 22.54
CA ASN A 212 45.75 -7.54 23.45
C ASN A 212 44.94 -7.98 24.69
N LYS A 213 43.62 -8.10 24.53
CA LYS A 213 42.70 -8.62 25.55
C LYS A 213 42.25 -10.02 25.14
N GLN A 214 42.75 -11.05 25.82
CA GLN A 214 42.42 -12.44 25.49
C GLN A 214 40.94 -12.73 25.83
N PRO A 215 40.15 -13.28 24.89
CA PRO A 215 38.70 -13.37 25.05
C PRO A 215 38.20 -14.12 26.29
N ASN A 216 38.78 -15.24 26.63
CA ASN A 216 38.33 -16.08 27.77
C ASN A 216 38.74 -15.58 29.15
N THR A 217 39.60 -14.55 29.22
CA THR A 217 40.11 -14.00 30.50
C THR A 217 39.67 -12.55 30.74
N ASN A 218 39.10 -11.88 29.72
CA ASN A 218 38.73 -10.48 29.82
C ASN A 218 37.23 -10.33 29.53
N ALA A 219 36.38 -10.76 30.46
CA ALA A 219 34.91 -10.69 30.32
C ALA A 219 34.33 -9.26 30.24
N GLN A 220 35.11 -8.23 30.55
CA GLN A 220 34.70 -6.83 30.35
C GLN A 220 34.87 -6.37 28.92
N ASP A 221 35.76 -7.00 28.14
CA ASP A 221 36.08 -6.67 26.76
C ASP A 221 35.39 -7.63 25.78
N TRP A 222 35.09 -8.84 26.22
CA TRP A 222 34.55 -9.90 25.39
C TRP A 222 33.38 -10.63 26.06
N ALA A 223 32.36 -10.93 25.27
CA ALA A 223 31.31 -11.88 25.64
C ALA A 223 31.30 -13.07 24.68
N VAL A 224 30.80 -14.21 25.10
CA VAL A 224 30.55 -15.33 24.19
C VAL A 224 29.50 -14.91 23.17
N ALA A 225 29.86 -14.98 21.90
CA ALA A 225 28.95 -14.64 20.81
C ALA A 225 27.96 -15.78 20.62
N THR A 226 26.67 -15.43 20.62
CA THR A 226 25.54 -16.35 20.40
C THR A 226 24.51 -15.72 19.47
N GLY A 227 23.58 -16.53 18.94
CA GLY A 227 22.46 -16.04 18.15
C GLY A 227 22.88 -15.33 16.85
N SER A 228 22.35 -14.14 16.60
CA SER A 228 22.53 -13.39 15.35
C SER A 228 23.98 -13.03 15.02
N ALA A 229 24.86 -12.93 16.01
CA ALA A 229 26.27 -12.60 15.80
C ALA A 229 27.04 -13.68 15.03
N ILE A 230 26.61 -14.94 15.14
CA ILE A 230 27.25 -16.11 14.50
C ILE A 230 26.35 -16.81 13.47
N ASN A 231 25.11 -16.34 13.31
CA ASN A 231 24.16 -16.95 12.38
C ASN A 231 24.65 -16.84 10.92
N GLY A 232 24.42 -17.91 10.19
CA GLY A 232 24.57 -17.95 8.76
C GLY A 232 23.24 -17.73 8.01
N PHE A 233 23.26 -18.01 6.74
CA PHE A 233 22.05 -18.06 5.91
C PHE A 233 21.11 -19.17 6.38
N THR A 234 19.85 -19.02 6.05
CA THR A 234 18.78 -19.99 6.30
C THR A 234 17.95 -20.20 5.04
N ALA A 235 17.17 -21.27 4.97
CA ALA A 235 16.28 -21.51 3.84
C ALA A 235 15.20 -20.41 3.68
N SER A 236 14.87 -19.70 4.75
CA SER A 236 13.93 -18.55 4.70
C SER A 236 14.50 -17.30 4.03
N ASP A 237 15.79 -17.28 3.72
CA ASP A 237 16.41 -16.17 2.98
C ASP A 237 16.19 -16.24 1.46
N ILE A 238 15.67 -17.35 0.95
CA ILE A 238 15.27 -17.45 -0.46
C ILE A 238 14.23 -16.37 -0.75
N GLY A 239 14.48 -15.61 -1.83
CA GLY A 239 13.65 -14.47 -2.23
C GLY A 239 14.09 -13.13 -1.61
N SER A 240 14.98 -13.12 -0.62
CA SER A 240 15.65 -11.91 -0.13
C SER A 240 16.74 -11.46 -1.11
N PHE A 241 17.20 -10.22 -0.90
CA PHE A 241 18.25 -9.63 -1.74
C PHE A 241 19.50 -9.40 -0.89
N ILE A 242 20.68 -9.49 -1.52
CA ILE A 242 21.94 -9.09 -0.93
C ILE A 242 22.40 -7.83 -1.65
N GLU A 243 22.56 -6.73 -0.93
CA GLU A 243 23.22 -5.54 -1.42
C GLU A 243 24.72 -5.64 -1.09
N VAL A 244 25.55 -5.61 -2.13
CA VAL A 244 27.01 -5.79 -1.99
C VAL A 244 27.74 -5.17 -3.16
N ASN A 245 28.88 -4.55 -2.90
CA ASN A 245 29.77 -3.96 -3.94
C ASN A 245 28.98 -3.12 -4.97
N GLY A 246 28.06 -2.24 -4.50
CA GLY A 246 27.27 -1.34 -5.35
C GLY A 246 26.16 -2.00 -6.17
N GLY A 247 26.01 -3.33 -6.12
CA GLY A 247 25.00 -4.10 -6.85
C GLY A 247 24.06 -4.89 -5.96
N ILE A 248 23.16 -5.67 -6.59
CA ILE A 248 22.10 -6.41 -5.91
C ILE A 248 22.05 -7.83 -6.45
N ILE A 249 22.03 -8.81 -5.53
CA ILE A 249 21.87 -10.25 -5.79
C ILE A 249 20.55 -10.70 -5.19
N LYS A 250 19.67 -11.34 -5.96
CA LYS A 250 18.47 -12.03 -5.46
C LYS A 250 18.84 -13.45 -5.08
N ILE A 251 18.59 -13.85 -3.83
CA ILE A 251 18.83 -15.22 -3.37
C ILE A 251 17.78 -16.15 -3.99
N THR A 252 18.24 -17.13 -4.77
CA THR A 252 17.38 -18.11 -5.43
C THR A 252 17.47 -19.50 -4.81
N GLN A 253 18.59 -19.79 -4.15
CA GLN A 253 18.83 -21.11 -3.55
C GLN A 253 19.67 -21.01 -2.28
N TYR A 254 19.25 -21.72 -1.24
CA TYR A 254 20.02 -21.95 -0.02
C TYR A 254 20.91 -23.19 -0.21
N ILE A 255 22.19 -23.10 0.04
CA ILE A 255 23.14 -24.21 -0.01
C ILE A 255 23.48 -24.70 1.41
N ASN A 256 23.97 -23.79 2.25
CA ASN A 256 24.27 -24.02 3.65
C ASN A 256 24.37 -22.68 4.40
N ALA A 257 24.64 -22.73 5.71
CA ALA A 257 24.73 -21.54 6.55
C ALA A 257 25.75 -20.48 6.07
N ASN A 258 26.74 -20.87 5.30
CA ASN A 258 27.78 -19.94 4.81
C ASN A 258 27.67 -19.65 3.31
N GLN A 259 26.71 -20.23 2.59
CA GLN A 259 26.63 -20.09 1.14
C GLN A 259 25.19 -20.10 0.65
N VAL A 260 24.90 -19.16 -0.22
CA VAL A 260 23.67 -19.10 -1.03
C VAL A 260 24.03 -18.93 -2.50
N ASN A 261 23.14 -19.38 -3.39
CA ASN A 261 23.18 -19.02 -4.79
C ASN A 261 22.11 -18.00 -5.09
N GLY A 262 22.40 -17.12 -6.04
CA GLY A 262 21.49 -16.07 -6.44
C GLY A 262 21.68 -15.63 -7.88
N GLU A 263 20.87 -14.69 -8.30
CA GLU A 263 20.95 -14.02 -9.61
C GLU A 263 21.31 -12.57 -9.40
N ILE A 264 22.27 -12.06 -10.17
CA ILE A 264 22.68 -10.64 -10.13
C ILE A 264 21.64 -9.82 -10.91
N LEU A 265 20.92 -8.98 -10.21
CA LEU A 265 19.90 -8.09 -10.79
C LEU A 265 20.44 -6.71 -11.14
N LYS A 266 21.32 -6.20 -10.29
CA LYS A 266 22.08 -4.97 -10.51
C LYS A 266 23.56 -5.33 -10.52
N LYS A 267 24.28 -4.89 -11.56
CA LYS A 267 25.71 -5.16 -11.72
C LYS A 267 26.48 -4.75 -10.47
N LEU A 268 27.38 -5.63 -10.02
CA LEU A 268 28.34 -5.32 -8.96
C LEU A 268 29.53 -4.60 -9.54
N ASP A 269 30.09 -3.64 -8.82
CA ASP A 269 31.31 -2.94 -9.22
C ASP A 269 32.49 -3.90 -9.28
N ALA A 270 32.54 -4.87 -8.35
CA ALA A 270 33.58 -5.89 -8.27
C ALA A 270 33.07 -7.19 -7.67
N ASP A 271 33.76 -8.33 -7.97
CA ASP A 271 33.55 -9.65 -7.37
C ASP A 271 34.55 -9.93 -6.22
N ILE A 272 34.98 -8.88 -5.54
CA ILE A 272 35.92 -8.94 -4.41
C ILE A 272 35.19 -9.19 -3.09
N LEU A 273 35.94 -9.57 -2.06
CA LEU A 273 35.46 -9.72 -0.71
C LEU A 273 34.94 -8.38 -0.16
N ALA A 274 33.66 -8.34 0.17
CA ALA A 274 33.05 -7.23 0.90
C ALA A 274 33.37 -7.36 2.41
N ILE A 275 33.90 -6.29 2.99
CA ILE A 275 34.26 -6.24 4.40
C ILE A 275 33.02 -6.14 5.28
N GLU A 276 33.20 -6.30 6.59
CA GLU A 276 32.15 -6.15 7.59
C GLU A 276 31.42 -4.81 7.41
N ARG A 277 30.11 -4.79 7.58
CA ARG A 277 29.21 -3.63 7.50
C ARG A 277 29.16 -2.95 6.11
N SER A 278 29.82 -3.47 5.08
CA SER A 278 29.75 -2.94 3.70
C SER A 278 28.76 -3.66 2.82
N TRP A 279 28.03 -4.62 3.33
CA TRP A 279 26.99 -5.38 2.65
C TRP A 279 25.91 -5.79 3.63
N GLY A 280 24.74 -6.12 3.09
CA GLY A 280 23.58 -6.50 3.92
C GLY A 280 22.60 -7.37 3.18
N ILE A 281 21.67 -7.94 3.94
CA ILE A 281 20.54 -8.69 3.38
C ILE A 281 19.27 -7.85 3.52
N LEU A 282 18.57 -7.69 2.41
CA LEU A 282 17.32 -6.96 2.29
C LEU A 282 16.17 -7.97 2.17
N PRO A 283 15.40 -8.23 3.24
CA PRO A 283 14.27 -9.12 3.15
C PRO A 283 13.14 -8.49 2.32
N PRO A 284 12.24 -9.28 1.73
CA PRO A 284 11.03 -8.76 1.10
C PRO A 284 10.23 -7.92 2.10
N ALA A 285 9.77 -6.74 1.66
CA ALA A 285 8.96 -5.85 2.50
C ALA A 285 7.59 -6.47 2.83
N PHE A 286 7.04 -7.26 1.92
CA PHE A 286 5.74 -7.90 2.05
C PHE A 286 5.89 -9.35 2.47
N ASN A 287 5.51 -9.65 3.68
CA ASN A 287 5.53 -11.00 4.26
C ASN A 287 4.57 -11.07 5.46
N VAL A 288 4.37 -12.26 6.01
CA VAL A 288 3.46 -12.51 7.13
C VAL A 288 3.78 -11.65 8.37
N THR A 289 5.07 -11.38 8.62
CA THR A 289 5.51 -10.59 9.79
C THR A 289 5.29 -9.10 9.58
N ASN A 290 5.70 -8.57 8.43
CA ASN A 290 5.62 -7.15 8.10
C ASN A 290 4.20 -6.73 7.66
N GLY A 291 3.34 -7.69 7.30
CA GLY A 291 2.05 -7.49 6.67
C GLY A 291 2.17 -7.30 5.15
N TYR A 292 1.02 -7.21 4.51
CA TYR A 292 0.89 -6.98 3.08
C TYR A 292 0.32 -5.58 2.82
N PRO A 293 0.49 -5.01 1.61
CA PRO A 293 -0.03 -3.68 1.32
C PRO A 293 -1.57 -3.66 1.39
N ARG A 294 -2.09 -2.71 2.15
CA ARG A 294 -3.53 -2.49 2.26
C ARG A 294 -4.09 -1.70 1.07
N CYS A 295 -3.33 -0.71 0.58
CA CYS A 295 -3.79 0.24 -0.42
C CYS A 295 -3.07 0.04 -1.74
N CYS A 296 -3.80 0.24 -2.85
CA CYS A 296 -3.23 0.25 -4.18
C CYS A 296 -3.88 1.32 -5.07
N THR A 297 -3.10 1.85 -6.01
CA THR A 297 -3.58 2.67 -7.12
C THR A 297 -2.67 2.51 -8.33
N TYR A 298 -3.03 3.10 -9.46
CA TYR A 298 -2.23 3.07 -10.69
C TYR A 298 -1.99 4.49 -11.18
N TYR A 299 -0.72 4.89 -11.30
CA TYR A 299 -0.37 6.25 -11.66
C TYR A 299 0.86 6.30 -12.57
N LYS A 300 0.76 7.04 -13.68
CA LYS A 300 1.87 7.22 -14.66
C LYS A 300 2.56 5.90 -15.03
N GLN A 301 1.76 4.87 -15.38
CA GLN A 301 2.23 3.52 -15.75
C GLN A 301 2.97 2.77 -14.63
N ARG A 302 2.75 3.13 -13.39
CA ARG A 302 3.30 2.46 -12.21
C ARG A 302 2.18 1.90 -11.34
N LEU A 303 2.34 0.68 -10.88
CA LEU A 303 1.55 0.15 -9.77
C LEU A 303 2.07 0.78 -8.48
N VAL A 304 1.17 1.35 -7.71
CA VAL A 304 1.49 2.01 -6.44
C VAL A 304 0.85 1.22 -5.32
N LEU A 305 1.65 0.84 -4.34
CA LEU A 305 1.22 0.07 -3.16
C LEU A 305 1.57 0.85 -1.90
N SER A 306 0.77 0.74 -0.85
CA SER A 306 1.12 1.35 0.43
C SER A 306 0.48 0.67 1.63
N ASN A 307 0.92 1.09 2.82
CA ASN A 307 0.42 0.69 4.12
C ASN A 307 0.56 -0.81 4.36
N THR A 308 1.68 -1.19 4.93
CA THR A 308 1.85 -2.49 5.59
C THR A 308 1.78 -2.32 7.10
N LYS A 309 1.59 -3.40 7.84
CA LYS A 309 1.60 -3.38 9.31
C LYS A 309 2.88 -2.76 9.88
N LYS A 310 4.04 -3.05 9.25
CA LYS A 310 5.35 -2.52 9.68
C LYS A 310 5.59 -1.07 9.24
N ALA A 311 5.12 -0.70 8.04
CA ALA A 311 5.33 0.61 7.44
C ALA A 311 4.00 1.22 6.96
N PRO A 312 3.15 1.73 7.87
CA PRO A 312 1.80 2.20 7.55
C PRO A 312 1.77 3.50 6.75
N ASN A 313 2.87 4.24 6.71
CA ASN A 313 3.03 5.53 6.02
C ASN A 313 4.00 5.46 4.83
N LYS A 314 4.41 4.27 4.40
CA LYS A 314 5.31 4.08 3.26
C LYS A 314 4.52 3.78 1.98
N ILE A 315 4.97 4.36 0.87
CA ILE A 315 4.41 4.19 -0.46
C ILE A 315 5.51 3.63 -1.36
N TRP A 316 5.21 2.57 -2.09
CA TRP A 316 6.09 1.94 -3.06
C TRP A 316 5.54 2.14 -4.46
N PHE A 317 6.38 2.57 -5.38
CA PHE A 317 6.08 2.75 -6.80
C PHE A 317 6.84 1.71 -7.62
N SER A 318 6.16 0.97 -8.47
CA SER A 318 6.83 0.06 -9.40
C SER A 318 7.63 0.81 -10.47
N ALA A 319 8.51 0.12 -11.17
CA ALA A 319 9.13 0.63 -12.39
C ALA A 319 8.06 0.98 -13.45
N VAL A 320 8.36 1.94 -14.32
CA VAL A 320 7.46 2.36 -15.40
C VAL A 320 7.17 1.19 -16.33
N GLY A 321 5.87 0.86 -16.50
CA GLY A 321 5.43 -0.28 -17.30
C GLY A 321 5.76 -1.67 -16.74
N GLY A 322 6.43 -1.71 -15.58
CA GLY A 322 6.84 -2.96 -14.90
C GLY A 322 6.08 -3.17 -13.59
N ASN A 323 4.78 -3.52 -13.65
CA ASN A 323 3.92 -3.62 -12.47
C ASN A 323 4.43 -4.54 -11.36
N GLY A 324 5.25 -5.55 -11.70
CA GLY A 324 5.88 -6.47 -10.75
C GLY A 324 7.31 -6.12 -10.35
N ASN A 325 7.89 -5.06 -10.92
CA ASN A 325 9.26 -4.66 -10.65
C ASN A 325 9.31 -3.50 -9.66
N PHE A 326 9.74 -3.77 -8.43
CA PHE A 326 9.96 -2.79 -7.36
C PHE A 326 11.42 -2.69 -6.96
N LEU A 327 12.35 -3.06 -7.85
CA LEU A 327 13.78 -2.88 -7.63
C LEU A 327 14.12 -1.39 -7.65
N GLU A 328 14.49 -0.84 -6.50
CA GLU A 328 14.87 0.57 -6.35
C GLU A 328 16.28 0.77 -6.88
N THR A 329 16.45 1.68 -7.83
CA THR A 329 17.73 2.15 -8.33
C THR A 329 17.69 3.67 -8.54
N THR A 330 18.64 4.24 -9.26
CA THR A 330 18.75 5.70 -9.46
C THR A 330 18.26 6.18 -10.83
N GLU A 331 17.84 5.24 -11.70
CA GLU A 331 17.36 5.59 -13.04
C GLU A 331 15.93 6.13 -12.99
N ASP A 332 15.59 7.06 -13.87
CA ASP A 332 14.32 7.77 -13.89
C ASP A 332 13.09 6.85 -14.02
N GLY A 333 13.24 5.76 -14.76
CA GLY A 333 12.18 4.77 -15.00
C GLY A 333 11.99 3.75 -13.89
N ASP A 334 12.93 3.66 -12.96
CA ASP A 334 12.97 2.60 -11.97
C ASP A 334 11.97 2.79 -10.82
N ALA A 335 11.82 1.73 -10.05
CA ALA A 335 10.99 1.75 -8.85
C ALA A 335 11.63 2.62 -7.76
N PHE A 336 10.80 3.13 -6.89
CA PHE A 336 11.23 3.88 -5.71
C PHE A 336 10.18 3.78 -4.60
N SER A 337 10.57 4.16 -3.40
CA SER A 337 9.64 4.32 -2.28
C SER A 337 9.82 5.66 -1.60
N ILE A 338 8.72 6.16 -1.01
CA ILE A 338 8.71 7.38 -0.22
C ILE A 338 7.93 7.16 1.07
N VAL A 339 8.36 7.82 2.13
CA VAL A 339 7.69 7.78 3.42
C VAL A 339 7.03 9.14 3.67
N SER A 340 5.77 9.14 4.06
CA SER A 340 5.11 10.35 4.51
C SER A 340 5.73 10.80 5.83
N ALA A 341 6.60 11.80 5.76
CA ALA A 341 7.28 12.40 6.90
C ALA A 341 6.42 13.47 7.56
N SER A 342 5.29 13.08 8.15
CA SER A 342 4.56 13.97 9.06
C SER A 342 5.06 13.78 10.49
N GLY A 343 4.94 14.81 11.32
CA GLY A 343 5.27 14.72 12.74
C GLY A 343 4.45 13.69 13.53
N LEU A 344 3.43 13.11 12.90
CA LEU A 344 2.57 12.04 13.41
C LEU A 344 2.65 10.83 12.47
N SER A 345 2.70 9.63 13.04
CA SER A 345 2.63 8.38 12.26
C SER A 345 1.20 8.11 11.81
N ASN A 346 0.76 8.78 10.74
CA ASN A 346 -0.56 8.63 10.16
C ASN A 346 -0.57 7.48 9.16
N SER A 347 -1.41 6.47 9.38
CA SER A 347 -1.59 5.36 8.44
C SER A 347 -2.27 5.85 7.16
N ILE A 348 -1.76 5.44 6.01
CA ILE A 348 -2.41 5.67 4.71
C ILE A 348 -3.60 4.72 4.60
N LEU A 349 -4.80 5.26 4.49
CA LEU A 349 -6.04 4.48 4.43
C LEU A 349 -6.47 4.20 2.98
N PHE A 350 -6.26 5.17 2.09
CA PHE A 350 -6.61 5.07 0.68
C PHE A 350 -5.60 5.80 -0.20
N LEU A 351 -5.42 5.29 -1.41
CA LEU A 351 -4.66 5.92 -2.49
C LEU A 351 -5.57 6.16 -3.69
N GLU A 352 -5.57 7.38 -4.22
CA GLU A 352 -6.32 7.72 -5.43
C GLU A 352 -5.46 8.54 -6.40
N ALA A 353 -5.48 8.15 -7.68
CA ALA A 353 -4.73 8.83 -8.72
C ALA A 353 -5.52 10.02 -9.28
N GLN A 354 -4.93 11.21 -9.23
CA GLN A 354 -5.44 12.45 -9.85
C GLN A 354 -4.32 13.15 -10.64
N ARG A 355 -4.02 14.42 -10.35
CA ARG A 355 -2.82 15.12 -10.87
C ARG A 355 -1.53 14.54 -10.28
N GLY A 356 -1.60 14.05 -9.05
CA GLY A 356 -0.63 13.26 -8.31
C GLY A 356 -1.31 12.04 -7.70
N VAL A 357 -0.64 11.35 -6.81
CA VAL A 357 -1.23 10.30 -5.97
C VAL A 357 -1.71 10.93 -4.68
N VAL A 358 -3.02 11.02 -4.52
CA VAL A 358 -3.65 11.49 -3.28
C VAL A 358 -3.59 10.37 -2.25
N CYS A 359 -3.04 10.67 -1.09
CA CYS A 359 -2.94 9.77 0.05
C CYS A 359 -3.89 10.27 1.14
N LEU A 360 -5.00 9.59 1.32
CA LEU A 360 -5.91 9.86 2.43
C LEU A 360 -5.44 9.07 3.65
N THR A 361 -5.07 9.78 4.71
CA THR A 361 -4.55 9.16 5.92
C THR A 361 -5.51 9.29 7.10
N SER A 362 -5.18 8.64 8.20
CA SER A 362 -5.94 8.76 9.46
C SER A 362 -5.89 10.17 10.08
N GLY A 363 -4.95 11.02 9.66
CA GLY A 363 -4.74 12.34 10.26
C GLY A 363 -4.76 13.51 9.30
N GLY A 364 -4.58 13.29 8.00
CA GLY A 364 -4.53 14.36 6.99
C GLY A 364 -4.55 13.82 5.57
N GLU A 365 -4.63 14.73 4.61
CA GLU A 365 -4.63 14.49 3.18
C GLU A 365 -3.30 14.97 2.59
N TYR A 366 -2.59 14.07 1.93
CA TYR A 366 -1.30 14.32 1.29
C TYR A 366 -1.39 14.08 -0.20
N MET A 367 -0.54 14.71 -0.97
CA MET A 367 -0.36 14.41 -2.38
C MET A 367 1.12 14.13 -2.68
N VAL A 368 1.34 13.02 -3.38
CA VAL A 368 2.64 12.70 -3.97
C VAL A 368 2.62 13.15 -5.41
N ASP A 369 3.51 14.06 -5.75
CA ASP A 369 3.64 14.63 -7.08
C ASP A 369 5.10 14.93 -7.46
N SER A 370 5.29 15.57 -8.60
CA SER A 370 6.57 16.05 -9.08
C SER A 370 6.35 17.18 -10.10
N GLU A 371 7.24 18.14 -10.17
CA GLU A 371 7.22 19.24 -11.14
C GLU A 371 7.49 18.79 -12.60
N GLY A 372 7.55 17.51 -12.87
CA GLY A 372 7.83 16.96 -14.21
C GLY A 372 7.60 15.46 -14.27
N ALA A 373 8.62 14.72 -14.71
CA ALA A 373 8.59 13.28 -14.64
C ALA A 373 8.64 12.83 -13.17
N LEU A 374 7.83 11.83 -12.84
CA LEU A 374 7.84 11.22 -11.51
C LEU A 374 9.00 10.22 -11.44
N THR A 375 10.09 10.65 -10.81
CA THR A 375 11.34 9.88 -10.69
C THR A 375 11.73 9.73 -9.21
N PRO A 376 12.66 8.84 -8.89
CA PRO A 376 13.17 8.69 -7.51
C PRO A 376 13.73 9.99 -6.92
N THR A 377 14.24 10.91 -7.77
CA THR A 377 14.91 12.15 -7.36
C THR A 377 14.01 13.39 -7.37
N THR A 378 12.87 13.35 -8.07
CA THR A 378 11.97 14.51 -8.24
C THR A 378 10.67 14.38 -7.47
N VAL A 379 10.40 13.21 -6.87
CA VAL A 379 9.19 12.96 -6.12
C VAL A 379 9.11 13.80 -4.84
N ASN A 380 7.96 14.42 -4.62
CA ASN A 380 7.63 15.17 -3.41
C ASN A 380 6.36 14.63 -2.78
N ILE A 381 6.23 14.81 -1.47
CA ILE A 381 4.99 14.54 -0.74
C ILE A 381 4.63 15.77 0.10
N ASN A 382 3.45 16.35 -0.14
CA ASN A 382 3.00 17.56 0.50
C ASN A 382 1.68 17.32 1.23
N GLU A 383 1.56 17.86 2.44
CA GLU A 383 0.30 17.91 3.19
C GLU A 383 -0.56 19.06 2.66
N HIS A 384 -1.83 18.78 2.40
CA HIS A 384 -2.79 19.76 1.89
C HIS A 384 -3.89 20.10 2.91
N SER A 385 -4.29 19.17 3.73
CA SER A 385 -5.26 19.39 4.80
C SER A 385 -5.14 18.32 5.90
N ALA A 386 -5.68 18.62 7.09
CA ALA A 386 -5.51 17.80 8.29
C ALA A 386 -6.85 17.26 8.83
N TYR A 387 -7.78 16.88 7.96
CA TYR A 387 -9.08 16.35 8.38
C TYR A 387 -9.06 14.86 8.68
N GLY A 388 -8.25 14.11 7.95
CA GLY A 388 -8.19 12.65 8.00
C GLY A 388 -9.42 11.98 7.39
N ALA A 389 -9.23 10.75 6.91
CA ALA A 389 -10.29 9.96 6.29
C ALA A 389 -10.88 8.91 7.25
N TYR A 390 -12.14 8.53 7.00
CA TYR A 390 -12.80 7.44 7.69
C TYR A 390 -12.39 6.09 7.06
N PRO A 391 -11.92 5.12 7.86
CA PRO A 391 -11.23 3.94 7.32
C PRO A 391 -12.13 2.93 6.58
N VAL A 392 -13.45 3.00 6.77
CA VAL A 392 -14.40 2.01 6.24
C VAL A 392 -14.95 2.42 4.87
N THR A 393 -15.11 3.73 4.64
CA THR A 393 -15.73 4.24 3.41
C THR A 393 -14.67 4.62 2.40
N ARG A 394 -14.63 3.87 1.28
CA ARG A 394 -13.74 4.18 0.19
C ARG A 394 -14.08 5.56 -0.41
N PRO A 395 -13.07 6.39 -0.72
CA PRO A 395 -13.28 7.63 -1.46
C PRO A 395 -13.74 7.33 -2.89
N GLU A 396 -14.56 8.22 -3.45
CA GLU A 396 -15.07 8.09 -4.80
C GLU A 396 -14.82 9.37 -5.61
N ARG A 397 -14.38 9.18 -6.84
CA ARG A 397 -14.11 10.30 -7.75
C ARG A 397 -15.39 10.70 -8.48
N VAL A 398 -15.77 11.97 -8.34
CA VAL A 398 -16.91 12.57 -9.05
C VAL A 398 -16.41 13.74 -9.87
N GLY A 399 -16.31 13.54 -11.18
CA GLY A 399 -15.71 14.53 -12.07
C GLY A 399 -14.24 14.80 -11.74
N ASN A 400 -13.93 16.03 -11.32
CA ASN A 400 -12.58 16.44 -10.93
C ASN A 400 -12.36 16.44 -9.41
N GLU A 401 -13.37 16.10 -8.63
CA GLU A 401 -13.34 16.09 -7.18
C GLU A 401 -13.21 14.65 -6.63
N LEU A 402 -12.56 14.52 -5.50
CA LEU A 402 -12.50 13.27 -4.75
C LEU A 402 -13.36 13.43 -3.48
N LEU A 403 -14.48 12.72 -3.44
CA LEU A 403 -15.34 12.69 -2.28
C LEU A 403 -14.81 11.68 -1.27
N PHE A 404 -14.68 12.09 -0.02
CA PHE A 404 -14.30 11.21 1.07
C PHE A 404 -15.06 11.54 2.35
N VAL A 405 -15.20 10.56 3.23
CA VAL A 405 -15.77 10.74 4.57
C VAL A 405 -14.65 11.12 5.53
N GLN A 406 -14.83 12.24 6.25
CA GLN A 406 -13.88 12.69 7.25
C GLN A 406 -13.77 11.70 8.41
N ARG A 407 -12.65 11.64 9.08
CA ARG A 407 -12.31 10.72 10.19
C ARG A 407 -13.43 10.47 11.22
N GLY A 408 -14.29 11.44 11.49
CA GLY A 408 -15.44 11.27 12.41
C GLY A 408 -16.57 10.38 11.88
N GLY A 409 -16.59 10.09 10.57
CA GLY A 409 -17.66 9.29 9.94
C GLY A 409 -18.95 10.05 9.64
N GLU A 410 -19.02 11.35 9.91
CA GLU A 410 -20.24 12.16 9.84
C GLU A 410 -20.25 13.15 8.67
N ARG A 411 -19.09 13.56 8.19
CA ARG A 411 -18.95 14.65 7.23
C ARG A 411 -18.35 14.15 5.94
N VAL A 412 -19.00 14.52 4.84
CA VAL A 412 -18.47 14.27 3.49
C VAL A 412 -17.75 15.52 2.99
N ARG A 413 -16.53 15.33 2.52
CA ARG A 413 -15.69 16.38 1.95
C ARG A 413 -15.39 16.12 0.49
N ALA A 414 -15.20 17.19 -0.26
CA ALA A 414 -14.78 17.15 -1.65
C ALA A 414 -13.35 17.70 -1.76
N LEU A 415 -12.37 16.82 -1.96
CA LEU A 415 -11.01 17.25 -2.22
C LEU A 415 -10.90 17.70 -3.68
N THR A 416 -10.59 18.98 -3.89
CA THR A 416 -10.46 19.59 -5.21
C THR A 416 -9.30 20.56 -5.27
N TYR A 417 -8.67 20.67 -6.45
CA TYR A 417 -7.62 21.66 -6.66
C TYR A 417 -8.24 23.04 -6.89
N ARG A 418 -7.73 24.05 -6.19
CA ARG A 418 -8.08 25.46 -6.41
C ARG A 418 -6.86 26.27 -6.77
N TYR A 419 -6.97 26.96 -7.90
CA TYR A 419 -5.90 27.80 -8.42
C TYR A 419 -5.56 28.98 -7.51
N GLU A 420 -6.57 29.54 -6.81
CA GLU A 420 -6.41 30.70 -5.94
C GLU A 420 -5.47 30.47 -4.74
N VAL A 421 -5.34 29.21 -4.33
CA VAL A 421 -4.47 28.80 -3.22
C VAL A 421 -3.34 27.89 -3.69
N ASP A 422 -3.26 27.64 -5.00
CA ASP A 422 -2.33 26.71 -5.63
C ASP A 422 -2.20 25.38 -4.88
N GLY A 423 -3.36 24.81 -4.53
CA GLY A 423 -3.37 23.59 -3.71
C GLY A 423 -4.71 22.88 -3.69
N LEU A 424 -4.72 21.73 -3.05
CA LEU A 424 -5.95 20.99 -2.78
C LEU A 424 -6.65 21.58 -1.57
N VAL A 425 -7.95 21.78 -1.68
CA VAL A 425 -8.84 22.17 -0.59
C VAL A 425 -9.91 21.14 -0.39
N SER A 426 -10.43 21.02 0.83
CA SER A 426 -11.40 19.99 1.21
C SER A 426 -12.67 20.60 1.82
N PRO A 427 -13.47 21.38 1.06
CA PRO A 427 -14.73 21.91 1.58
C PRO A 427 -15.69 20.79 1.98
N GLU A 428 -16.49 21.04 3.01
CA GLU A 428 -17.53 20.12 3.44
C GLU A 428 -18.76 20.26 2.52
N VAL A 429 -19.19 19.18 1.90
CA VAL A 429 -20.37 19.14 1.03
C VAL A 429 -21.64 18.73 1.75
N SER A 430 -21.53 18.12 2.93
CA SER A 430 -22.66 17.65 3.74
C SER A 430 -23.17 18.67 4.77
N SER A 431 -22.63 19.89 4.80
CA SER A 431 -22.89 20.89 5.85
C SER A 431 -24.37 21.27 6.04
N LEU A 432 -25.16 21.27 4.97
CA LEU A 432 -26.60 21.53 5.02
C LEU A 432 -27.43 20.31 5.44
N SER A 433 -26.87 19.12 5.38
CA SER A 433 -27.54 17.83 5.56
C SER A 433 -26.79 16.94 6.57
N SER A 434 -26.18 17.52 7.60
CA SER A 434 -25.33 16.81 8.57
C SER A 434 -26.02 15.60 9.24
N HIS A 435 -27.33 15.67 9.45
CA HIS A 435 -28.15 14.60 10.05
C HIS A 435 -28.13 13.29 9.25
N ILE A 436 -27.83 13.32 7.95
CA ILE A 436 -27.72 12.11 7.11
C ILE A 436 -26.53 11.26 7.58
N GLY A 437 -25.41 11.88 7.91
CA GLY A 437 -24.24 11.19 8.48
C GLY A 437 -24.48 10.63 9.89
N GLU A 438 -25.29 11.33 10.71
CA GLU A 438 -25.64 10.89 12.06
C GLU A 438 -26.53 9.64 12.09
N ILE A 439 -27.43 9.47 11.10
CA ILE A 439 -28.34 8.33 10.99
C ILE A 439 -27.57 7.01 10.79
N HIS A 440 -26.54 7.00 10.00
CA HIS A 440 -25.70 5.80 9.81
C HIS A 440 -25.04 5.35 11.13
N ARG A 441 -24.65 6.28 11.98
CA ARG A 441 -24.06 5.97 13.28
C ARG A 441 -25.08 5.38 14.29
N SER A 442 -26.34 5.75 14.19
CA SER A 442 -27.39 5.24 15.07
C SER A 442 -27.85 3.81 14.70
N GLU A 443 -27.71 3.42 13.45
CA GLU A 443 -28.06 2.07 12.98
C GLU A 443 -26.97 1.04 13.30
N GLU A 444 -25.71 1.41 13.23
CA GLU A 444 -24.58 0.55 13.67
C GLU A 444 -24.62 0.23 15.18
N ARG A 445 -25.30 1.03 16.00
CA ARG A 445 -25.46 0.80 17.44
C ARG A 445 -26.64 -0.10 17.80
N ARG A 446 -27.43 -0.56 16.84
CA ARG A 446 -28.61 -1.39 17.05
C ARG A 446 -28.46 -2.85 16.62
N VAL A 447 -27.23 -3.26 16.25
CA VAL A 447 -26.89 -4.66 15.98
C VAL A 447 -26.15 -5.27 17.15
#